data_e6798e3a38385b9fc9a03e18f75c26f2
#
_entry.id   e6798e3a38385b9fc9a03e18f75c26f2
#
_cell.length_a   1.000
_cell.length_b   1.000
_cell.length_c   1.000
_cell.angle_alpha   90.00
_cell.angle_beta   90.00
_cell.angle_gamma   90.00
#
_symmetry.space_group_name_H-M   'P 1'
#
loop_
_entity.id
_entity.type
_entity.pdbx_description
1 polymer ?
#
loop_
_entity_poly.entity_id
_entity_poly.type
_entity_poly.pdbx_seq_one_letter_code
_entity_poly.pdbx_strand_id
1 'polypeptide(L)'
;LKNNKKTLASIVVAYSFGGMAFFAFLSWIPEHLRRTFDWDISNAGLVFGSLLATIGSIGAVSGGKFHDLIYKKGYKDAPLRCAMIVFLILFPVMAITPIIPNSNITVVMLGVFSFVLFFQQAMSPIAIQMITPNHLRAQVVAIYFFVATFFSIGIGPSIVAIFTDFLFQDESKLNLSISLTSLICLPVSILSLYLGLKPYKRSYLKVRN
;
A
#
# COMPACT_ATOMS: atom_id res chain seq x y z
N LEU A 1 -11.33 -8.67 21.85
CA LEU A 1 -11.29 -7.52 20.92
C LEU A 1 -11.20 -6.18 21.65
N LYS A 2 -11.94 -5.94 22.77
CA LYS A 2 -11.90 -4.66 23.50
C LYS A 2 -10.48 -4.23 23.90
N ASN A 3 -9.62 -5.17 24.29
CA ASN A 3 -8.24 -4.89 24.72
C ASN A 3 -7.26 -4.61 23.55
N ASN A 4 -7.63 -4.91 22.30
CA ASN A 4 -6.78 -4.77 21.12
C ASN A 4 -7.22 -3.61 20.21
N LYS A 5 -8.15 -2.75 20.66
CA LYS A 5 -8.72 -1.65 19.84
C LYS A 5 -7.64 -0.74 19.24
N LYS A 6 -6.65 -0.33 20.04
CA LYS A 6 -5.56 0.56 19.55
C LYS A 6 -4.74 -0.11 18.47
N THR A 7 -4.45 -1.39 18.62
CA THR A 7 -3.69 -2.17 17.63
C THR A 7 -4.49 -2.35 16.34
N LEU A 8 -5.77 -2.75 16.45
CA LEU A 8 -6.63 -2.90 15.26
C LEU A 8 -6.85 -1.57 14.55
N ALA A 9 -7.11 -0.49 15.29
CA ALA A 9 -7.27 0.83 14.72
C ALA A 9 -6.01 1.28 13.95
N SER A 10 -4.82 1.10 14.52
CA SER A 10 -3.57 1.46 13.83
C SER A 10 -3.35 0.65 12.56
N ILE A 11 -3.69 -0.64 12.56
CA ILE A 11 -3.62 -1.49 11.36
C ILE A 11 -4.65 -1.01 10.31
N VAL A 12 -5.91 -0.84 10.70
CA VAL A 12 -6.98 -0.41 9.79
C VAL A 12 -6.62 0.94 9.15
N VAL A 13 -6.24 1.93 9.94
CA VAL A 13 -5.86 3.26 9.43
C VAL A 13 -4.66 3.16 8.48
N ALA A 14 -3.59 2.47 8.89
CA ALA A 14 -2.40 2.35 8.08
C ALA A 14 -2.67 1.72 6.72
N TYR A 15 -3.39 0.61 6.68
CA TYR A 15 -3.66 -0.08 5.42
C TYR A 15 -4.79 0.56 4.61
N SER A 16 -5.72 1.29 5.23
CA SER A 16 -6.69 2.10 4.49
C SER A 16 -6.00 3.25 3.75
N PHE A 17 -5.19 4.04 4.44
CA PHE A 17 -4.46 5.14 3.80
C PHE A 17 -3.40 4.65 2.81
N GLY A 18 -2.65 3.60 3.13
CA GLY A 18 -1.73 2.97 2.19
C GLY A 18 -2.45 2.42 0.97
N GLY A 19 -3.59 1.79 1.17
CA GLY A 19 -4.46 1.30 0.10
C GLY A 19 -5.02 2.42 -0.78
N MET A 20 -5.44 3.55 -0.19
CA MET A 20 -5.87 4.73 -0.96
C MET A 20 -4.76 5.18 -1.92
N ALA A 21 -3.53 5.34 -1.43
CA ALA A 21 -2.40 5.69 -2.28
C ALA A 21 -2.17 4.66 -3.39
N PHE A 22 -2.19 3.35 -3.07
CA PHE A 22 -1.98 2.28 -4.04
C PHE A 22 -3.03 2.27 -5.13
N PHE A 23 -4.31 2.27 -4.77
CA PHE A 23 -5.38 2.20 -5.75
C PHE A 23 -5.50 3.49 -6.55
N ALA A 24 -5.21 4.65 -5.95
CA ALA A 24 -5.07 5.91 -6.67
C ALA A 24 -3.96 5.80 -7.74
N PHE A 25 -2.77 5.37 -7.34
CA PHE A 25 -1.64 5.20 -8.24
C PHE A 25 -1.94 4.17 -9.34
N LEU A 26 -2.43 2.99 -8.96
CA LEU A 26 -2.77 1.90 -9.88
C LEU A 26 -3.78 2.33 -10.96
N SER A 27 -4.80 3.10 -10.57
CA SER A 27 -5.88 3.54 -11.46
C SER A 27 -5.45 4.64 -12.43
N TRP A 28 -4.59 5.56 -11.97
CA TRP A 28 -4.26 6.75 -12.75
C TRP A 28 -2.94 6.65 -13.52
N ILE A 29 -2.07 5.68 -13.25
CA ILE A 29 -0.80 5.52 -13.98
C ILE A 29 -0.99 5.27 -15.48
N PRO A 30 -1.90 4.41 -15.96
CA PRO A 30 -2.08 4.25 -17.41
C PRO A 30 -2.47 5.55 -18.09
N GLU A 31 -3.35 6.34 -17.48
CA GLU A 31 -3.75 7.64 -18.00
C GLU A 31 -2.61 8.67 -17.92
N HIS A 32 -1.80 8.63 -16.87
CA HIS A 32 -0.60 9.45 -16.74
C HIS A 32 0.40 9.15 -17.88
N LEU A 33 0.66 7.87 -18.17
CA LEU A 33 1.55 7.47 -19.27
C LEU A 33 1.01 7.97 -20.61
N ARG A 34 -0.31 7.88 -20.83
CA ARG A 34 -0.97 8.39 -22.03
C ARG A 34 -0.80 9.91 -22.17
N ARG A 35 -1.08 10.67 -21.12
CA ARG A 35 -1.05 12.15 -21.17
C ARG A 35 0.36 12.72 -21.20
N THR A 36 1.32 12.09 -20.54
CA THR A 36 2.68 12.63 -20.36
C THR A 36 3.64 12.18 -21.44
N PHE A 37 3.46 10.97 -21.97
CA PHE A 37 4.39 10.38 -22.93
C PHE A 37 3.73 10.05 -24.28
N ASP A 38 2.49 10.47 -24.51
CA ASP A 38 1.71 10.21 -25.73
C ASP A 38 1.59 8.69 -26.06
N TRP A 39 1.57 7.85 -25.03
CA TRP A 39 1.42 6.42 -25.22
C TRP A 39 -0.03 6.09 -25.58
N ASP A 40 -0.21 5.11 -26.47
CA ASP A 40 -1.52 4.51 -26.64
C ASP A 40 -1.95 3.82 -25.35
N ILE A 41 -3.23 3.96 -24.97
CA ILE A 41 -3.77 3.43 -23.70
C ILE A 41 -3.61 1.90 -23.60
N SER A 42 -3.67 1.20 -24.74
CA SER A 42 -3.45 -0.23 -24.82
C SER A 42 -2.00 -0.59 -24.47
N ASN A 43 -1.04 0.13 -25.03
CA ASN A 43 0.38 -0.05 -24.73
C ASN A 43 0.71 0.28 -23.27
N ALA A 44 0.17 1.38 -22.74
CA ALA A 44 0.34 1.75 -21.33
C ALA A 44 -0.19 0.65 -20.41
N GLY A 45 -1.38 0.12 -20.71
CA GLY A 45 -1.98 -1.00 -19.97
C GLY A 45 -1.19 -2.30 -20.07
N LEU A 46 -0.70 -2.65 -21.27
CA LEU A 46 0.12 -3.85 -21.48
C LEU A 46 1.45 -3.79 -20.74
N VAL A 47 2.17 -2.67 -20.85
CA VAL A 47 3.46 -2.50 -20.14
C VAL A 47 3.26 -2.56 -18.64
N PHE A 48 2.35 -1.77 -18.10
CA PHE A 48 2.11 -1.75 -16.66
C PHE A 48 1.54 -3.08 -16.15
N GLY A 49 0.58 -3.68 -16.86
CA GLY A 49 0.03 -4.99 -16.54
C GLY A 49 1.07 -6.11 -16.56
N SER A 50 1.98 -6.11 -17.54
CA SER A 50 3.07 -7.07 -17.62
C SER A 50 4.07 -6.94 -16.45
N LEU A 51 4.38 -5.71 -16.02
CA LEU A 51 5.20 -5.46 -14.82
C LEU A 51 4.52 -5.99 -13.56
N LEU A 52 3.22 -5.75 -13.40
CA LEU A 52 2.45 -6.27 -12.28
C LEU A 52 2.44 -7.80 -12.28
N ALA A 53 2.22 -8.43 -13.42
CA ALA A 53 2.16 -9.87 -13.54
C ALA A 53 3.51 -10.57 -13.32
N THR A 54 4.60 -10.03 -13.88
CA THR A 54 5.93 -10.67 -13.82
C THR A 54 6.70 -10.28 -12.57
N ILE A 55 7.03 -9.00 -12.42
CA ILE A 55 7.83 -8.47 -11.32
C ILE A 55 7.03 -8.54 -10.01
N GLY A 56 5.72 -8.29 -10.06
CA GLY A 56 4.84 -8.42 -8.90
C GLY A 56 4.82 -9.85 -8.35
N SER A 57 4.76 -10.88 -9.20
CA SER A 57 4.81 -12.28 -8.76
C SER A 57 6.10 -12.61 -8.00
N ILE A 58 7.24 -12.10 -8.46
CA ILE A 58 8.53 -12.23 -7.77
C ILE A 58 8.47 -11.52 -6.41
N GLY A 59 7.86 -10.34 -6.36
CA GLY A 59 7.63 -9.58 -5.13
C GLY A 59 6.81 -10.36 -4.11
N ALA A 60 5.71 -11.00 -4.52
CA ALA A 60 4.85 -11.79 -3.64
C ALA A 60 5.60 -12.94 -2.95
N VAL A 61 6.38 -13.70 -3.71
CA VAL A 61 7.19 -14.81 -3.18
C VAL A 61 8.28 -14.30 -2.24
N SER A 62 8.94 -13.21 -2.61
CA SER A 62 10.01 -12.59 -1.82
C SER A 62 9.49 -12.02 -0.50
N GLY A 63 8.29 -11.44 -0.50
CA GLY A 63 7.65 -10.86 0.68
C GLY A 63 7.41 -11.88 1.79
N GLY A 64 6.89 -13.06 1.45
CA GLY A 64 6.69 -14.14 2.41
C GLY A 64 7.99 -14.60 3.04
N LYS A 65 9.04 -14.83 2.24
CA LYS A 65 10.38 -15.23 2.73
C LYS A 65 10.98 -14.16 3.64
N PHE A 66 10.83 -12.89 3.30
CA PHE A 66 11.36 -11.79 4.11
C PHE A 66 10.66 -11.67 5.46
N HIS A 67 9.34 -11.81 5.47
CA HIS A 67 8.56 -11.87 6.72
C HIS A 67 9.06 -12.97 7.63
N ASP A 68 9.24 -14.18 7.09
CA ASP A 68 9.70 -15.34 7.86
C ASP A 68 11.11 -15.12 8.43
N LEU A 69 12.00 -14.48 7.69
CA LEU A 69 13.33 -14.11 8.16
C LEU A 69 13.26 -13.15 9.36
N ILE A 70 12.45 -12.10 9.29
CA ILE A 70 12.28 -11.14 10.39
C ILE A 70 11.63 -11.82 11.60
N TYR A 71 10.65 -12.68 11.37
CA TYR A 71 9.97 -13.41 12.44
C TYR A 71 10.94 -14.40 13.15
N LYS A 72 11.77 -15.13 12.39
CA LYS A 72 12.80 -16.04 12.93
C LYS A 72 13.86 -15.31 13.76
N LYS A 73 14.17 -14.04 13.45
CA LYS A 73 15.05 -13.18 14.26
C LYS A 73 14.43 -12.74 15.61
N GLY A 74 13.23 -13.23 15.94
CA GLY A 74 12.58 -12.97 17.24
C GLY A 74 11.64 -11.75 17.26
N TYR A 75 11.48 -11.04 16.14
CA TYR A 75 10.55 -9.90 16.07
C TYR A 75 9.10 -10.38 15.95
N LYS A 76 8.37 -10.35 17.06
CA LYS A 76 6.94 -10.76 17.10
C LYS A 76 6.01 -9.77 16.40
N ASP A 77 6.50 -8.57 16.13
CA ASP A 77 5.86 -7.50 15.38
C ASP A 77 6.32 -7.45 13.90
N ALA A 78 6.89 -8.55 13.38
CA ALA A 78 7.40 -8.69 12.03
C ALA A 78 6.44 -8.19 10.94
N PRO A 79 5.13 -8.51 10.94
CA PRO A 79 4.22 -8.04 9.88
C PRO A 79 4.14 -6.52 9.80
N LEU A 80 4.10 -5.82 10.94
CA LEU A 80 4.05 -4.35 10.96
C LEU A 80 5.37 -3.74 10.54
N ARG A 81 6.50 -4.33 10.95
CA ARG A 81 7.83 -3.87 10.52
C ARG A 81 8.03 -4.03 9.02
N CYS A 82 7.65 -5.18 8.47
CA CYS A 82 7.71 -5.42 7.02
C CYS A 82 6.86 -4.38 6.27
N ALA A 83 5.61 -4.16 6.70
CA ALA A 83 4.73 -3.18 6.09
C ALA A 83 5.30 -1.74 6.19
N MET A 84 5.89 -1.38 7.31
CA MET A 84 6.51 -0.06 7.49
C MET A 84 7.70 0.14 6.54
N ILE A 85 8.57 -0.87 6.38
CA ILE A 85 9.69 -0.82 5.42
C ILE A 85 9.16 -0.67 4.00
N VAL A 86 8.12 -1.42 3.64
CA VAL A 86 7.47 -1.33 2.33
C VAL A 86 6.93 0.08 2.06
N PHE A 87 6.19 0.65 3.00
CA PHE A 87 5.64 2.00 2.83
C PHE A 87 6.74 3.06 2.76
N LEU A 88 7.84 2.88 3.50
CA LEU A 88 9.01 3.76 3.40
C LEU A 88 9.68 3.72 2.03
N ILE A 89 9.73 2.55 1.37
CA ILE A 89 10.25 2.40 0.01
C ILE A 89 9.24 2.96 -1.01
N LEU A 90 7.96 2.66 -0.85
CA LEU A 90 6.92 3.10 -1.78
C LEU A 90 6.69 4.62 -1.72
N PHE A 91 6.92 5.24 -0.58
CA PHE A 91 6.73 6.67 -0.43
C PHE A 91 7.49 7.50 -1.48
N PRO A 92 8.83 7.41 -1.60
CA PRO A 92 9.55 8.15 -2.65
C PRO A 92 9.20 7.63 -4.06
N VAL A 93 9.01 6.32 -4.24
CA VAL A 93 8.67 5.75 -5.55
C VAL A 93 7.37 6.36 -6.08
N MET A 94 6.30 6.32 -5.30
CA MET A 94 4.98 6.79 -5.73
C MET A 94 4.89 8.33 -5.79
N ALA A 95 5.65 9.04 -4.96
CA ALA A 95 5.68 10.50 -4.98
C ALA A 95 6.47 11.06 -6.17
N ILE A 96 7.54 10.39 -6.59
CA ILE A 96 8.46 10.92 -7.61
C ILE A 96 8.11 10.41 -9.01
N THR A 97 7.67 9.15 -9.14
CA THR A 97 7.41 8.54 -10.46
C THR A 97 6.54 9.40 -11.39
N PRO A 98 5.41 10.00 -10.94
CA PRO A 98 4.57 10.79 -11.84
C PRO A 98 5.21 12.11 -12.32
N ILE A 99 6.28 12.57 -11.67
CA ILE A 99 6.95 13.83 -11.98
C ILE A 99 8.14 13.63 -12.94
N ILE A 100 8.57 12.38 -13.13
CA ILE A 100 9.74 12.07 -13.96
C ILE A 100 9.41 12.30 -15.44
N PRO A 101 10.19 13.13 -16.16
CA PRO A 101 9.91 13.43 -17.57
C PRO A 101 10.42 12.35 -18.54
N ASN A 102 11.04 11.28 -18.05
CA ASN A 102 11.64 10.22 -18.88
C ASN A 102 10.85 8.93 -18.75
N SER A 103 10.25 8.46 -19.85
CA SER A 103 9.41 7.27 -19.88
C SER A 103 10.15 5.99 -19.46
N ASN A 104 11.41 5.81 -19.81
CA ASN A 104 12.19 4.62 -19.46
C ASN A 104 12.43 4.55 -17.95
N ILE A 105 12.76 5.69 -17.32
CA ILE A 105 12.94 5.76 -15.86
C ILE A 105 11.60 5.52 -15.16
N THR A 106 10.52 6.07 -15.69
CA THR A 106 9.16 5.83 -15.17
C THR A 106 8.82 4.33 -15.21
N VAL A 107 9.10 3.63 -16.30
CA VAL A 107 8.86 2.17 -16.41
C VAL A 107 9.69 1.39 -15.38
N VAL A 108 10.95 1.76 -15.15
CA VAL A 108 11.78 1.14 -14.09
C VAL A 108 11.16 1.37 -12.71
N MET A 109 10.70 2.59 -12.42
CA MET A 109 10.03 2.91 -11.15
C MET A 109 8.71 2.15 -10.98
N LEU A 110 7.94 1.96 -12.07
CA LEU A 110 6.74 1.11 -12.07
C LEU A 110 7.08 -0.36 -11.82
N GLY A 111 8.23 -0.84 -12.28
CA GLY A 111 8.75 -2.16 -11.92
C GLY A 111 9.03 -2.29 -10.42
N VAL A 112 9.70 -1.30 -9.83
CA VAL A 112 9.95 -1.24 -8.38
C VAL A 112 8.62 -1.19 -7.62
N PHE A 113 7.68 -0.35 -8.04
CA PHE A 113 6.34 -0.27 -7.46
C PHE A 113 5.65 -1.65 -7.49
N SER A 114 5.64 -2.32 -8.65
CA SER A 114 5.01 -3.63 -8.83
C SER A 114 5.59 -4.69 -7.91
N PHE A 115 6.92 -4.75 -7.80
CA PHE A 115 7.61 -5.66 -6.88
C PHE A 115 7.18 -5.42 -5.43
N VAL A 116 7.28 -4.17 -4.96
CA VAL A 116 7.06 -3.80 -3.57
C VAL A 116 5.58 -3.89 -3.18
N LEU A 117 4.66 -3.58 -4.12
CA LEU A 117 3.22 -3.71 -3.92
C LEU A 117 2.84 -5.15 -3.54
N PHE A 118 3.23 -6.12 -4.36
CA PHE A 118 2.89 -7.53 -4.11
C PHE A 118 3.70 -8.14 -2.96
N PHE A 119 4.92 -7.67 -2.73
CA PHE A 119 5.69 -8.03 -1.54
C PHE A 119 4.91 -7.78 -0.25
N GLN A 120 4.11 -6.72 -0.18
CA GLN A 120 3.36 -6.34 1.03
C GLN A 120 2.02 -7.06 1.18
N GLN A 121 1.43 -7.59 0.11
CA GLN A 121 0.02 -8.03 0.08
C GLN A 121 -0.35 -9.04 1.18
N ALA A 122 0.58 -9.90 1.57
CA ALA A 122 0.35 -10.89 2.62
C ALA A 122 0.43 -10.33 4.06
N MET A 123 1.01 -9.13 4.26
CA MET A 123 1.37 -8.66 5.61
C MET A 123 0.17 -8.28 6.46
N SER A 124 -0.86 -7.66 5.86
CA SER A 124 -2.03 -7.19 6.60
C SER A 124 -2.87 -8.31 7.21
N PRO A 125 -3.25 -9.38 6.48
CA PRO A 125 -4.00 -10.48 7.08
C PRO A 125 -3.17 -11.24 8.12
N ILE A 126 -1.87 -11.43 7.91
CA ILE A 126 -0.98 -12.06 8.89
C ILE A 126 -0.96 -11.24 10.19
N ALA A 127 -0.82 -9.91 10.09
CA ALA A 127 -0.81 -9.04 11.27
C ALA A 127 -2.06 -9.20 12.12
N ILE A 128 -3.24 -9.27 11.50
CA ILE A 128 -4.52 -9.41 12.19
C ILE A 128 -4.69 -10.81 12.78
N GLN A 129 -4.36 -11.86 12.01
CA GLN A 129 -4.49 -13.24 12.45
C GLN A 129 -3.63 -13.54 13.68
N MET A 130 -2.43 -12.96 13.78
CA MET A 130 -1.51 -13.20 14.89
C MET A 130 -1.99 -12.64 16.23
N ILE A 131 -2.87 -11.64 16.23
CA ILE A 131 -3.41 -10.98 17.43
C ILE A 131 -4.88 -11.33 17.71
N THR A 132 -5.46 -12.23 16.91
CA THR A 132 -6.87 -12.60 16.99
C THR A 132 -7.01 -14.08 17.39
N PRO A 133 -7.87 -14.41 18.37
CA PRO A 133 -8.19 -15.80 18.72
C PRO A 133 -8.72 -16.58 17.51
N ASN A 134 -8.44 -17.89 17.45
CA ASN A 134 -8.73 -18.73 16.29
C ASN A 134 -10.18 -18.66 15.82
N HIS A 135 -11.14 -18.70 16.74
CA HIS A 135 -12.58 -18.70 16.45
C HIS A 135 -13.10 -17.36 15.88
N LEU A 136 -12.34 -16.25 15.99
CA LEU A 136 -12.72 -14.93 15.48
C LEU A 136 -11.90 -14.48 14.28
N ARG A 137 -10.86 -15.23 13.87
CA ARG A 137 -9.93 -14.80 12.82
C ARG A 137 -10.62 -14.45 11.52
N ALA A 138 -11.48 -15.33 11.02
CA ALA A 138 -12.18 -15.11 9.76
C ALA A 138 -13.06 -13.85 9.80
N GLN A 139 -13.81 -13.65 10.88
CA GLN A 139 -14.70 -12.50 11.04
C GLN A 139 -13.91 -11.17 11.12
N VAL A 140 -12.86 -11.14 11.92
CA VAL A 140 -12.05 -9.92 12.10
C VAL A 140 -11.30 -9.55 10.81
N VAL A 141 -10.77 -10.54 10.09
CA VAL A 141 -10.12 -10.35 8.79
C VAL A 141 -11.14 -9.87 7.75
N ALA A 142 -12.36 -10.44 7.72
CA ALA A 142 -13.41 -10.02 6.79
C ALA A 142 -13.82 -8.56 7.03
N ILE A 143 -14.07 -8.18 8.28
CA ILE A 143 -14.40 -6.79 8.64
C ILE A 143 -13.26 -5.84 8.27
N TYR A 144 -12.02 -6.23 8.55
CA TYR A 144 -10.85 -5.46 8.16
C TYR A 144 -10.80 -5.24 6.64
N PHE A 145 -10.92 -6.31 5.85
CA PHE A 145 -10.90 -6.19 4.39
C PHE A 145 -12.03 -5.34 3.86
N PHE A 146 -13.24 -5.48 4.43
CA PHE A 146 -14.37 -4.63 4.04
C PHE A 146 -14.04 -3.15 4.24
N VAL A 147 -13.60 -2.77 5.44
CA VAL A 147 -13.27 -1.37 5.74
C VAL A 147 -12.08 -0.89 4.91
N ALA A 148 -10.97 -1.64 4.88
CA ALA A 148 -9.78 -1.23 4.15
C ALA A 148 -10.05 -1.09 2.65
N THR A 149 -10.77 -2.03 2.03
CA THR A 149 -11.11 -2.01 0.60
C THR A 149 -12.07 -0.86 0.28
N PHE A 150 -13.08 -0.61 1.12
CA PHE A 150 -13.99 0.52 0.94
C PHE A 150 -13.24 1.85 0.84
N PHE A 151 -12.34 2.12 1.77
CA PHE A 151 -11.53 3.33 1.72
C PHE A 151 -10.54 3.33 0.55
N SER A 152 -9.87 2.21 0.32
CA SER A 152 -8.80 2.12 -0.68
C SER A 152 -9.32 2.26 -2.11
N ILE A 153 -10.31 1.46 -2.49
CA ILE A 153 -10.86 1.45 -3.86
C ILE A 153 -11.91 2.55 -4.03
N GLY A 154 -12.75 2.77 -3.02
CA GLY A 154 -13.84 3.74 -3.12
C GLY A 154 -13.34 5.19 -3.10
N ILE A 155 -12.37 5.51 -2.25
CA ILE A 155 -11.91 6.89 -2.05
C ILE A 155 -10.59 7.16 -2.78
N GLY A 156 -9.67 6.17 -2.84
CA GLY A 156 -8.33 6.38 -3.37
C GLY A 156 -8.28 7.05 -4.76
N PRO A 157 -8.88 6.46 -5.81
CA PRO A 157 -8.90 7.07 -7.14
C PRO A 157 -9.61 8.42 -7.18
N SER A 158 -10.67 8.59 -6.37
CA SER A 158 -11.46 9.83 -6.32
C SER A 158 -10.68 11.01 -5.74
N ILE A 159 -9.75 10.78 -4.81
CA ILE A 159 -8.89 11.85 -4.25
C ILE A 159 -8.04 12.48 -5.36
N VAL A 160 -7.49 11.69 -6.27
CA VAL A 160 -6.69 12.21 -7.38
C VAL A 160 -7.54 13.08 -8.29
N ALA A 161 -8.76 12.63 -8.63
CA ALA A 161 -9.70 13.44 -9.40
C ALA A 161 -10.04 14.76 -8.69
N ILE A 162 -10.37 14.71 -7.38
CA ILE A 162 -10.64 15.89 -6.57
C ILE A 162 -9.46 16.88 -6.59
N PHE A 163 -8.23 16.40 -6.47
CA PHE A 163 -7.07 17.29 -6.53
C PHE A 163 -6.88 17.87 -7.92
N THR A 164 -7.09 17.09 -8.98
CA THR A 164 -6.95 17.58 -10.36
C THR A 164 -8.02 18.62 -10.66
N ASP A 165 -9.30 18.35 -10.33
CA ASP A 165 -10.44 19.15 -10.77
C ASP A 165 -10.67 20.39 -9.88
N PHE A 166 -10.45 20.28 -8.57
CA PHE A 166 -10.79 21.34 -7.62
C PHE A 166 -9.58 22.06 -7.03
N LEU A 167 -8.45 21.37 -6.81
CA LEU A 167 -7.26 22.00 -6.23
C LEU A 167 -6.37 22.62 -7.31
N PHE A 168 -6.04 21.87 -8.35
CA PHE A 168 -5.20 22.35 -9.44
C PHE A 168 -6.00 23.01 -10.56
N GLN A 169 -7.27 22.63 -10.74
CA GLN A 169 -8.17 23.13 -11.79
C GLN A 169 -7.54 23.03 -13.21
N ASP A 170 -6.72 22.00 -13.41
CA ASP A 170 -5.94 21.80 -14.62
C ASP A 170 -5.66 20.31 -14.82
N GLU A 171 -6.24 19.72 -15.86
CA GLU A 171 -6.07 18.31 -16.20
C GLU A 171 -4.61 17.93 -16.51
N SER A 172 -3.79 18.89 -16.93
CA SER A 172 -2.35 18.67 -17.18
C SER A 172 -1.58 18.38 -15.89
N LYS A 173 -2.14 18.71 -14.72
CA LYS A 173 -1.54 18.51 -13.40
C LYS A 173 -1.87 17.15 -12.75
N LEU A 174 -2.37 16.19 -13.54
CA LEU A 174 -2.64 14.83 -13.07
C LEU A 174 -1.43 14.21 -12.36
N ASN A 175 -0.24 14.41 -12.88
CA ASN A 175 1.02 13.96 -12.29
C ASN A 175 1.22 14.48 -10.86
N LEU A 176 0.92 15.76 -10.62
CA LEU A 176 1.02 16.38 -9.29
C LEU A 176 -0.06 15.85 -8.34
N SER A 177 -1.27 15.61 -8.84
CA SER A 177 -2.38 15.04 -8.05
C SER A 177 -2.06 13.63 -7.55
N ILE A 178 -1.48 12.78 -8.40
CA ILE A 178 -1.03 11.44 -8.02
C ILE A 178 0.08 11.52 -6.97
N SER A 179 1.07 12.38 -7.19
CA SER A 179 2.18 12.60 -6.25
C SER A 179 1.69 13.12 -4.90
N LEU A 180 0.80 14.11 -4.90
CA LEU A 180 0.23 14.71 -3.69
C LEU A 180 -0.57 13.69 -2.87
N THR A 181 -1.36 12.84 -3.52
CA THR A 181 -2.09 11.75 -2.86
C THR A 181 -1.13 10.83 -2.11
N SER A 182 -0.02 10.46 -2.76
CA SER A 182 1.02 9.62 -2.15
C SER A 182 1.72 10.33 -0.98
N LEU A 183 2.02 11.63 -1.13
CA LEU A 183 2.65 12.48 -0.12
C LEU A 183 1.79 12.66 1.13
N ILE A 184 0.47 12.59 1.01
CA ILE A 184 -0.45 12.67 2.16
C ILE A 184 -0.69 11.30 2.78
N CYS A 185 -1.06 10.32 1.97
CA CYS A 185 -1.54 9.04 2.48
C CYS A 185 -0.43 8.15 3.07
N LEU A 186 0.74 8.09 2.44
CA LEU A 186 1.80 7.18 2.89
C LEU A 186 2.45 7.60 4.22
N PRO A 187 2.73 8.87 4.51
CA PRO A 187 3.19 9.28 5.84
C PRO A 187 2.20 8.96 6.95
N VAL A 188 0.89 9.13 6.71
CA VAL A 188 -0.16 8.73 7.67
C VAL A 188 -0.10 7.23 7.92
N SER A 189 0.07 6.41 6.87
CA SER A 189 0.22 4.96 6.99
C SER A 189 1.46 4.58 7.81
N ILE A 190 2.61 5.16 7.49
CA ILE A 190 3.88 4.90 8.19
C ILE A 190 3.77 5.28 9.67
N LEU A 191 3.23 6.47 9.95
CA LEU A 191 3.05 6.94 11.33
C LEU A 191 2.09 6.02 12.11
N SER A 192 0.99 5.61 11.49
CA SER A 192 0.02 4.70 12.12
C SER A 192 0.63 3.33 12.43
N LEU A 193 1.45 2.77 11.53
CA LEU A 193 2.20 1.53 11.79
C LEU A 193 3.21 1.70 12.93
N TYR A 194 3.97 2.79 12.91
CA TYR A 194 4.94 3.08 13.96
C TYR A 194 4.30 3.16 15.34
N LEU A 195 3.21 3.91 15.46
CA LEU A 195 2.43 4.01 16.70
C LEU A 195 1.81 2.66 17.10
N GLY A 196 1.51 1.80 16.11
CA GLY A 196 0.97 0.47 16.30
C GLY A 196 1.96 -0.58 16.82
N LEU A 197 3.28 -0.40 16.65
CA LEU A 197 4.28 -1.43 17.01
C LEU A 197 4.22 -1.85 18.49
N LYS A 198 4.21 -0.89 19.42
CA LYS A 198 4.17 -1.18 20.86
C LYS A 198 2.85 -1.86 21.30
N PRO A 199 1.65 -1.33 20.93
CA PRO A 199 0.39 -2.00 21.19
C PRO A 199 0.31 -3.40 20.59
N TYR A 200 0.82 -3.59 19.36
CA TYR A 200 0.81 -4.87 18.66
C TYR A 200 1.56 -5.96 19.42
N LYS A 201 2.78 -5.66 19.88
CA LYS A 201 3.58 -6.59 20.67
C LYS A 201 2.88 -7.03 21.95
N ARG A 202 2.19 -6.09 22.62
CA ARG A 202 1.38 -6.40 23.82
C ARG A 202 0.19 -7.30 23.50
N SER A 203 -0.51 -7.01 22.38
CA SER A 203 -1.66 -7.80 21.92
C SER A 203 -1.25 -9.22 21.54
N TYR A 204 -0.11 -9.39 20.87
CA TYR A 204 0.44 -10.67 20.48
C TYR A 204 0.73 -11.57 21.70
N LEU A 205 1.37 -11.04 22.74
CA LEU A 205 1.69 -11.78 23.96
C LEU A 205 0.44 -12.23 24.70
N LYS A 206 -0.63 -11.41 24.73
CA LYS A 206 -1.90 -11.74 25.40
C LYS A 206 -2.71 -12.84 24.72
N VAL A 207 -2.53 -13.09 23.45
CA VAL A 207 -3.29 -14.15 22.73
C VAL A 207 -2.62 -15.51 22.87
N ARG A 208 -1.34 -15.55 23.25
CA ARG A 208 -0.56 -16.78 23.40
C ARG A 208 -0.40 -17.27 24.84
N ASN A 209 -0.64 -16.40 25.81
CA ASN A 209 -0.79 -16.76 27.24
C ASN A 209 -2.26 -17.00 27.55
#